data_26e67b08ed59f600db2c338f5013da98
#
_entry.id   26e67b08ed59f600db2c338f5013da98
#
_cell.length_a   1.000
_cell.length_b   1.000
_cell.length_c   1.000
_cell.angle_alpha   90.00
_cell.angle_beta   90.00
_cell.angle_gamma   90.00
#
_symmetry.space_group_name_H-M   'P 1'
#
loop_
_entity.id
_entity.type
_entity.pdbx_description
1 polymer ?
#
loop_
_entity_poly.entity_id
_entity_poly.type
_entity_poly.pdbx_seq_one_letter_code
_entity_poly.pdbx_strand_id
1 'polypeptide(L)'
;MSFYFCENRLCSEDNTLDWRLDIWSDLIVDQINKEQLLIGFGFNEIFEIMKDPTAPGRLGREGLNEHVHNHIFTIVGRMGLIGVFLYSLLQFNLFAMNSTKKILLFIFPLFLVTMFDTTMESVQFPILYYTILGFRTKVV
;
A
#
# COMPACT_ATOMS: atom_id res chain seq x y z
N MET A 1 8.21 11.04 18.03
CA MET A 1 8.21 10.76 16.58
C MET A 1 7.99 12.10 15.91
N SER A 2 9.01 12.69 15.34
CA SER A 2 8.91 13.96 14.64
C SER A 2 9.09 13.74 13.14
N PHE A 3 8.35 14.55 12.38
CA PHE A 3 8.46 14.61 10.93
C PHE A 3 9.08 15.94 10.56
N TYR A 4 9.93 15.95 9.55
CA TYR A 4 10.54 17.16 9.01
C TYR A 4 10.72 17.03 7.49
N PHE A 5 10.89 18.16 6.81
CA PHE A 5 11.17 18.16 5.38
C PHE A 5 12.69 18.11 5.16
N CYS A 6 13.16 17.15 4.39
CA CYS A 6 14.54 17.04 3.94
C CYS A 6 14.57 16.87 2.42
N GLU A 7 15.46 17.57 1.73
CA GLU A 7 15.77 17.39 0.28
C GLU A 7 14.57 17.32 -0.69
N ASN A 8 13.42 17.79 -0.44
CA ASN A 8 12.16 17.69 -1.21
C ASN A 8 11.24 16.51 -0.86
N ARG A 9 11.49 15.78 0.22
CA ARG A 9 10.58 14.72 0.71
C ARG A 9 10.26 14.90 2.19
N LEU A 10 9.22 14.20 2.65
CA LEU A 10 8.95 14.04 4.07
C LEU A 10 9.92 13.02 4.67
N CYS A 11 10.56 13.38 5.79
CA CYS A 11 11.49 12.56 6.52
C CYS A 11 11.03 12.32 7.96
N SER A 12 11.55 11.28 8.59
CA SER A 12 11.26 10.91 9.97
C SER A 12 12.55 10.66 10.74
N GLU A 13 12.55 10.92 12.06
CA GLU A 13 13.62 10.50 12.96
C GLU A 13 13.68 8.98 13.15
N ASP A 14 12.58 8.27 12.89
CA ASP A 14 12.55 6.80 12.92
C ASP A 14 13.12 6.25 11.61
N ASN A 15 14.24 5.55 11.70
CA ASN A 15 14.96 5.01 10.54
C ASN A 15 14.09 4.07 9.67
N THR A 16 13.19 3.29 10.28
CA THR A 16 12.33 2.36 9.54
C THR A 16 11.25 3.11 8.77
N LEU A 17 10.69 4.13 9.40
CA LEU A 17 9.68 4.95 8.75
C LEU A 17 10.33 5.84 7.68
N ASP A 18 11.50 6.43 7.95
CA ASP A 18 12.22 7.24 6.98
C ASP A 18 12.57 6.46 5.71
N TRP A 19 13.05 5.22 5.87
CA TRP A 19 13.31 4.31 4.77
C TRP A 19 12.05 4.01 3.93
N ARG A 20 10.88 3.86 4.57
CA ARG A 20 9.60 3.68 3.84
C ARG A 20 9.18 4.94 3.10
N LEU A 21 9.30 6.10 3.74
CA LEU A 21 8.99 7.39 3.12
C LEU A 21 9.87 7.66 1.89
N ASP A 22 11.14 7.24 1.95
CA ASP A 22 12.08 7.28 0.84
C ASP A 22 11.60 6.45 -0.36
N ILE A 23 11.27 5.17 -0.13
CA ILE A 23 10.73 4.29 -1.16
C ILE A 23 9.44 4.84 -1.77
N TRP A 24 8.51 5.34 -0.96
CA TRP A 24 7.23 5.85 -1.45
C TRP A 24 7.39 7.13 -2.27
N SER A 25 8.30 8.01 -1.84
CA SER A 25 8.64 9.23 -2.58
C SER A 25 9.22 8.89 -3.94
N ASP A 26 10.22 8.01 -3.99
CA ASP A 26 10.87 7.60 -5.22
C ASP A 26 9.91 6.88 -6.17
N LEU A 27 9.00 6.05 -5.65
CA LEU A 27 7.99 5.39 -6.46
C LEU A 27 7.10 6.39 -7.20
N ILE A 28 6.65 7.45 -6.50
CA ILE A 28 5.82 8.48 -7.11
C ILE A 28 6.62 9.29 -8.15
N VAL A 29 7.86 9.67 -7.82
CA VAL A 29 8.73 10.40 -8.74
C VAL A 29 9.00 9.58 -10.01
N ASP A 30 9.31 8.28 -9.86
CA ASP A 30 9.54 7.39 -11.00
C ASP A 30 8.29 7.25 -11.88
N GLN A 31 7.10 7.14 -11.28
CA GLN A 31 5.84 7.10 -12.02
C GLN A 31 5.54 8.40 -12.78
N ILE A 32 5.84 9.55 -12.17
CA ILE A 32 5.68 10.86 -12.84
C ILE A 32 6.64 10.96 -14.02
N ASN A 33 7.91 10.61 -13.82
CA ASN A 33 8.94 10.70 -14.86
C ASN A 33 8.68 9.77 -16.05
N LYS A 34 8.03 8.61 -15.81
CA LYS A 34 7.68 7.63 -16.85
C LYS A 34 6.25 7.77 -17.37
N GLU A 35 5.53 8.83 -16.95
CA GLU A 35 4.12 9.08 -17.33
C GLU A 35 3.17 7.92 -16.97
N GLN A 36 3.50 7.13 -15.93
CA GLN A 36 2.74 5.96 -15.49
C GLN A 36 1.88 6.21 -14.25
N LEU A 37 1.79 7.45 -13.77
CA LEU A 37 1.06 7.78 -12.54
C LEU A 37 -0.42 7.38 -12.58
N LEU A 38 -1.08 7.44 -13.76
CA LEU A 38 -2.50 7.12 -13.90
C LEU A 38 -2.78 5.62 -13.93
N ILE A 39 -1.95 4.83 -14.63
CA ILE A 39 -2.20 3.40 -14.89
C ILE A 39 -1.25 2.45 -14.16
N GLY A 40 -0.16 2.97 -13.57
CA GLY A 40 0.86 2.19 -12.87
C GLY A 40 1.78 1.39 -13.81
N PHE A 41 2.73 0.68 -13.20
CA PHE A 41 3.74 -0.13 -13.92
C PHE A 41 3.25 -1.55 -14.28
N GLY A 42 2.07 -1.97 -13.79
CA GLY A 42 1.59 -3.34 -13.96
C GLY A 42 2.19 -4.32 -12.95
N PHE A 43 1.92 -5.63 -13.15
CA PHE A 43 2.24 -6.68 -12.18
C PHE A 43 3.45 -7.55 -12.55
N ASN A 44 4.02 -7.37 -13.72
CA ASN A 44 4.99 -8.33 -14.28
C ASN A 44 6.43 -8.14 -13.79
N GLU A 45 6.76 -6.98 -13.22
CA GLU A 45 8.14 -6.63 -12.88
C GLU A 45 8.26 -6.06 -11.45
N ILE A 46 9.43 -6.26 -10.85
CA ILE A 46 9.84 -5.55 -9.63
C ILE A 46 10.04 -4.07 -9.98
N PHE A 47 9.56 -3.17 -9.13
CA PHE A 47 9.76 -1.73 -9.31
C PHE A 47 11.25 -1.40 -9.46
N GLU A 48 11.61 -0.56 -10.41
CA GLU A 48 13.02 -0.19 -10.64
C GLU A 48 13.66 0.46 -9.43
N ILE A 49 12.91 1.27 -8.70
CA ILE A 49 13.36 1.89 -7.44
C ILE A 49 13.82 0.85 -6.40
N MET A 50 13.26 -0.37 -6.42
CA MET A 50 13.66 -1.45 -5.51
C MET A 50 14.94 -2.14 -5.97
N LYS A 51 15.34 -1.99 -7.22
CA LYS A 51 16.57 -2.56 -7.81
C LYS A 51 17.77 -1.62 -7.68
N ASP A 52 17.61 -0.41 -7.15
CA ASP A 52 18.68 0.58 -7.05
C ASP A 52 19.79 0.09 -6.12
N PRO A 53 21.01 -0.18 -6.66
CA PRO A 53 22.13 -0.67 -5.87
C PRO A 53 22.70 0.41 -4.92
N THR A 54 22.37 1.68 -5.15
CA THR A 54 22.85 2.81 -4.33
C THR A 54 21.97 3.05 -3.12
N ALA A 55 20.74 2.51 -3.11
CA ALA A 55 19.79 2.64 -2.01
C ALA A 55 19.85 1.41 -1.09
N PRO A 56 20.47 1.51 0.10
CA PRO A 56 20.72 0.36 0.96
C PRO A 56 19.43 -0.28 1.44
N GLY A 57 19.38 -1.61 1.35
CA GLY A 57 18.32 -2.43 1.95
C GLY A 57 17.02 -2.53 1.17
N ARG A 58 16.88 -1.92 -0.01
CA ARG A 58 15.65 -1.99 -0.81
C ARG A 58 15.34 -3.40 -1.31
N LEU A 59 16.31 -4.10 -1.88
CA LEU A 59 16.14 -5.48 -2.35
C LEU A 59 16.19 -6.53 -1.23
N GLY A 60 16.44 -6.12 0.01
CA GLY A 60 16.64 -7.04 1.13
C GLY A 60 17.95 -7.83 1.02
N ARG A 61 18.17 -8.78 1.97
CA ARG A 61 19.42 -9.57 2.03
C ARG A 61 19.57 -10.55 0.88
N GLU A 62 18.47 -11.01 0.32
CA GLU A 62 18.44 -12.03 -0.73
C GLU A 62 18.22 -11.43 -2.13
N GLY A 63 18.13 -10.11 -2.25
CA GLY A 63 17.86 -9.44 -3.52
C GLY A 63 16.45 -9.69 -4.08
N LEU A 64 15.52 -10.15 -3.23
CA LEU A 64 14.16 -10.57 -3.62
C LEU A 64 13.05 -9.71 -3.01
N ASN A 65 13.38 -8.69 -2.23
CA ASN A 65 12.35 -7.82 -1.66
C ASN A 65 11.79 -6.89 -2.75
N GLU A 66 10.55 -7.13 -3.14
CA GLU A 66 9.82 -6.33 -4.13
C GLU A 66 8.68 -5.49 -3.50
N HIS A 67 8.54 -5.56 -2.18
CA HIS A 67 7.43 -4.93 -1.46
C HIS A 67 7.77 -3.50 -1.04
N VAL A 68 6.86 -2.58 -1.30
CA VAL A 68 6.98 -1.18 -0.85
C VAL A 68 6.42 -0.95 0.56
N HIS A 69 6.08 -2.02 1.28
CA HIS A 69 5.62 -2.02 2.68
C HIS A 69 4.43 -1.09 2.97
N ASN A 70 3.56 -0.91 1.99
CA ASN A 70 2.29 -0.20 2.14
C ASN A 70 1.34 -0.61 1.02
N HIS A 71 0.16 -1.08 1.38
CA HIS A 71 -0.81 -1.59 0.41
C HIS A 71 -1.29 -0.52 -0.59
N ILE A 72 -1.51 0.72 -0.14
CA ILE A 72 -1.92 1.80 -1.05
C ILE A 72 -0.81 2.14 -2.05
N PHE A 73 0.44 2.24 -1.60
CA PHE A 73 1.57 2.48 -2.50
C PHE A 73 1.81 1.31 -3.45
N THR A 74 1.53 0.07 -3.03
CA THR A 74 1.53 -1.07 -3.94
C THR A 74 0.46 -0.92 -5.03
N ILE A 75 -0.76 -0.51 -4.68
CA ILE A 75 -1.82 -0.24 -5.67
C ILE A 75 -1.43 0.92 -6.58
N VAL A 76 -0.91 2.02 -6.03
CA VAL A 76 -0.40 3.15 -6.84
C VAL A 76 0.66 2.66 -7.82
N GLY A 77 1.65 1.93 -7.33
CA GLY A 77 2.74 1.42 -8.17
C GLY A 77 2.26 0.49 -9.28
N ARG A 78 1.35 -0.44 -8.96
CA ARG A 78 0.87 -1.46 -9.89
C ARG A 78 -0.21 -0.98 -10.84
N MET A 79 -1.19 -0.21 -10.35
CA MET A 79 -2.43 0.15 -11.04
C MET A 79 -2.64 1.67 -11.16
N GLY A 80 -1.73 2.48 -10.67
CA GLY A 80 -1.81 3.93 -10.69
C GLY A 80 -2.96 4.52 -9.88
N LEU A 81 -3.26 5.78 -10.12
CA LEU A 81 -4.36 6.50 -9.46
C LEU A 81 -5.73 5.92 -9.81
N ILE A 82 -5.90 5.36 -11.00
CA ILE A 82 -7.14 4.67 -11.40
C ILE A 82 -7.37 3.47 -10.49
N GLY A 83 -6.34 2.67 -10.22
CA GLY A 83 -6.42 1.54 -9.30
C GLY A 83 -6.78 1.96 -7.88
N VAL A 84 -6.17 3.02 -7.36
CA VAL A 84 -6.51 3.58 -6.04
C VAL A 84 -7.96 4.03 -5.97
N PHE A 85 -8.45 4.71 -7.01
CA PHE A 85 -9.84 5.15 -7.09
C PHE A 85 -10.82 3.97 -7.06
N LEU A 86 -10.59 2.96 -7.90
CA LEU A 86 -11.43 1.75 -7.94
C LEU A 86 -11.38 0.97 -6.62
N TYR A 87 -10.20 0.83 -6.04
CA TYR A 87 -10.04 0.21 -4.73
C TYR A 87 -10.78 0.98 -3.63
N SER A 88 -10.69 2.31 -3.63
CA SER A 88 -11.40 3.16 -2.65
C SER A 88 -12.92 3.04 -2.79
N LEU A 89 -13.44 2.99 -4.02
CA LEU A 89 -14.86 2.74 -4.29
C LEU A 89 -15.30 1.37 -3.77
N LEU A 90 -14.49 0.33 -4.00
CA LEU A 90 -14.77 -1.02 -3.47
C LEU A 90 -14.83 -1.00 -1.95
N GLN A 91 -13.82 -0.44 -1.28
CA GLN A 91 -13.80 -0.36 0.19
C GLN A 91 -14.97 0.44 0.75
N PHE A 92 -15.28 1.59 0.14
CA PHE A 92 -16.41 2.41 0.54
C PHE A 92 -17.74 1.64 0.44
N ASN A 93 -17.99 0.95 -0.67
CA ASN A 93 -19.18 0.13 -0.85
C ASN A 93 -19.26 -0.99 0.19
N LEU A 94 -18.15 -1.70 0.43
CA LEU A 94 -18.10 -2.77 1.43
C LEU A 94 -18.37 -2.24 2.85
N PHE A 95 -17.83 -1.08 3.21
CA PHE A 95 -18.12 -0.45 4.50
C PHE A 95 -19.56 0.04 4.61
N ALA A 96 -20.10 0.64 3.55
CA ALA A 96 -21.48 1.12 3.53
C ALA A 96 -22.50 -0.04 3.67
N MET A 97 -22.25 -1.17 3.01
CA MET A 97 -23.07 -2.39 3.12
C MET A 97 -22.99 -3.02 4.53
N ASN A 98 -21.91 -2.80 5.27
CA ASN A 98 -21.65 -3.38 6.58
C ASN A 98 -21.77 -2.36 7.71
N SER A 99 -22.66 -1.38 7.62
CA SER A 99 -22.74 -0.18 8.46
C SER A 99 -23.10 -0.39 9.95
N THR A 100 -23.11 -1.62 10.47
CA THR A 100 -23.24 -1.84 11.91
C THR A 100 -21.98 -1.38 12.65
N LYS A 101 -22.14 -0.49 13.63
CA LYS A 101 -21.03 0.08 14.44
C LYS A 101 -20.03 -0.96 14.96
N LYS A 102 -20.50 -2.18 15.28
CA LYS A 102 -19.65 -3.29 15.77
C LYS A 102 -18.67 -3.82 14.71
N ILE A 103 -19.07 -3.81 13.45
CA ILE A 103 -18.22 -4.29 12.33
C ILE A 103 -17.17 -3.25 12.01
N LEU A 104 -17.55 -1.98 11.95
CA LEU A 104 -16.62 -0.88 11.73
C LEU A 104 -15.50 -0.89 12.78
N LEU A 105 -15.83 -1.12 14.07
CA LEU A 105 -14.86 -1.20 15.16
C LEU A 105 -13.87 -2.38 14.99
N PHE A 106 -14.27 -3.45 14.32
CA PHE A 106 -13.40 -4.61 14.09
C PHE A 106 -12.60 -4.52 12.80
N ILE A 107 -13.24 -4.06 11.71
CA ILE A 107 -12.63 -4.05 10.37
C ILE A 107 -11.73 -2.83 10.17
N PHE A 108 -12.07 -1.70 10.77
CA PHE A 108 -11.27 -0.48 10.62
C PHE A 108 -9.82 -0.62 11.14
N PRO A 109 -9.55 -1.21 12.32
CA PRO A 109 -8.18 -1.50 12.74
C PRO A 109 -7.45 -2.46 11.79
N LEU A 110 -8.13 -3.49 11.28
CA LEU A 110 -7.54 -4.40 10.31
C LEU A 110 -7.17 -3.67 9.01
N PHE A 111 -8.04 -2.79 8.53
CA PHE A 111 -7.74 -1.94 7.38
C PHE A 111 -6.53 -1.02 7.64
N LEU A 112 -6.44 -0.43 8.83
CA LEU A 112 -5.28 0.40 9.19
C LEU A 112 -3.98 -0.38 9.20
N VAL A 113 -3.97 -1.62 9.67
CA VAL A 113 -2.76 -2.47 9.64
C VAL A 113 -2.25 -2.65 8.21
N THR A 114 -3.14 -2.75 7.23
CA THR A 114 -2.74 -2.89 5.81
C THR A 114 -1.99 -1.68 5.26
N MET A 115 -2.14 -0.51 5.91
CA MET A 115 -1.44 0.72 5.49
C MET A 115 0.03 0.73 5.91
N PHE A 116 0.43 -0.13 6.86
CA PHE A 116 1.77 -0.11 7.43
C PHE A 116 2.56 -1.39 7.18
N ASP A 117 1.98 -2.39 6.52
CA ASP A 117 2.63 -3.67 6.29
C ASP A 117 2.19 -4.31 4.97
N THR A 118 2.90 -5.36 4.56
CA THR A 118 2.63 -6.19 3.37
C THR A 118 1.50 -7.21 3.57
N THR A 119 0.70 -7.07 4.62
CA THR A 119 -0.34 -8.04 5.00
C THR A 119 -1.34 -8.32 3.88
N MET A 120 -1.72 -7.32 3.09
CA MET A 120 -2.62 -7.51 1.93
C MET A 120 -1.95 -8.19 0.73
N GLU A 121 -0.63 -8.27 0.71
CA GLU A 121 0.13 -8.97 -0.34
C GLU A 121 0.29 -10.46 -0.02
N SER A 122 0.01 -10.86 1.24
CA SER A 122 -0.08 -12.27 1.64
C SER A 122 -1.41 -12.88 1.17
N VAL A 123 -1.41 -14.17 0.83
CA VAL A 123 -2.63 -14.86 0.37
C VAL A 123 -3.68 -14.99 1.49
N GLN A 124 -3.25 -15.16 2.72
CA GLN A 124 -4.11 -15.49 3.85
C GLN A 124 -4.93 -14.31 4.35
N PHE A 125 -4.33 -13.14 4.47
CA PHE A 125 -5.00 -11.97 5.04
C PHE A 125 -6.12 -11.43 4.15
N PRO A 126 -5.95 -11.23 2.84
CA PRO A 126 -7.05 -10.81 1.96
C PRO A 126 -8.22 -11.80 1.97
N ILE A 127 -7.94 -13.10 1.96
CA ILE A 127 -9.01 -14.14 2.04
C ILE A 127 -9.80 -13.95 3.34
N LEU A 128 -9.14 -13.85 4.48
CA LEU A 128 -9.79 -13.66 5.76
C LEU A 128 -10.60 -12.34 5.81
N TYR A 129 -9.96 -11.25 5.38
CA TYR A 129 -10.56 -9.92 5.39
C TYR A 129 -11.83 -9.85 4.52
N TYR A 130 -11.76 -10.27 3.25
CA TYR A 130 -12.91 -10.23 2.34
C TYR A 130 -13.95 -11.30 2.66
N THR A 131 -13.57 -12.44 3.25
CA THR A 131 -14.51 -13.44 3.74
C THR A 131 -15.35 -12.88 4.88
N ILE A 132 -14.74 -12.25 5.87
CA ILE A 132 -15.46 -11.62 6.99
C ILE A 132 -16.41 -10.53 6.48
N LEU A 133 -15.98 -9.71 5.53
CA LEU A 133 -16.82 -8.71 4.89
C LEU A 133 -17.97 -9.33 4.09
N GLY A 134 -17.71 -10.41 3.35
CA GLY A 134 -18.67 -11.06 2.47
C GLY A 134 -19.75 -11.85 3.20
N PHE A 135 -19.43 -12.51 4.32
CA PHE A 135 -20.41 -13.31 5.06
C PHE A 135 -21.59 -12.51 5.61
N ARG A 136 -21.45 -11.22 5.80
CA ARG A 136 -22.49 -10.36 6.37
C ARG A 136 -23.35 -9.59 5.38
N THR A 137 -22.98 -9.56 4.10
CA THR A 137 -23.81 -8.94 3.06
C THR A 137 -25.06 -9.76 2.71
N LYS A 138 -25.20 -10.99 3.27
CA LYS A 138 -26.32 -11.90 3.00
C LYS A 138 -27.39 -11.98 4.09
N VAL A 139 -27.32 -11.15 5.11
CA VAL A 139 -28.35 -11.11 6.18
C VAL A 139 -29.19 -9.85 5.97
N VAL A 140 -29.97 -9.86 4.91
CA VAL A 140 -31.18 -9.03 4.74
C VAL A 140 -32.30 -9.99 4.31
#